data_763cdb911f61dbf9dcd7f97ea7ccc092
#
_entry.id   763cdb911f61dbf9dcd7f97ea7ccc092
#
_cell.length_a   1.000
_cell.length_b   1.000
_cell.length_c   1.000
_cell.angle_alpha   90.00
_cell.angle_beta   90.00
_cell.angle_gamma   90.00
#
_symmetry.space_group_name_H-M   'P 1'
#
loop_
_entity.id
_entity.type
_entity.pdbx_description
1 polymer ?
#
loop_
_entity_poly.entity_id
_entity_poly.type
_entity_poly.pdbx_seq_one_letter_code
_entity_poly.pdbx_strand_id
1 'polypeptide(L)'
;LATALKDKRVNAEVIRVRETAEAIALLDAGSADAFASDKLKLVGAALLSKDAKALAVLEENLSLEPYAFAVPRNDTAFRVEVNRALAQVYAGSELQAIFTRWFGSLGPPSGLLLSLYALNALPE
;
A
#
# COMPACT_ATOMS: atom_id res chain seq x y z
N LEU A 1 -6.73 -11.96 1.98
CA LEU A 1 -6.94 -12.68 0.72
C LEU A 1 -8.02 -13.77 0.86
N ALA A 2 -7.89 -14.75 1.78
CA ALA A 2 -8.84 -15.86 1.91
C ALA A 2 -10.31 -15.39 2.07
N THR A 3 -10.55 -14.38 2.89
CA THR A 3 -11.87 -13.76 3.06
C THR A 3 -12.39 -13.17 1.74
N ALA A 4 -11.56 -12.40 1.04
CA ALA A 4 -11.94 -11.80 -0.22
C ALA A 4 -12.28 -12.84 -1.31
N LEU A 5 -11.52 -13.94 -1.38
CA LEU A 5 -11.82 -15.04 -2.30
C LEU A 5 -13.17 -15.69 -1.98
N LYS A 6 -13.46 -15.92 -0.68
CA LYS A 6 -14.72 -16.48 -0.23
C LYS A 6 -15.90 -15.57 -0.55
N ASP A 7 -15.79 -14.28 -0.25
CA ASP A 7 -16.85 -13.29 -0.45
C ASP A 7 -17.18 -13.11 -1.94
N LYS A 8 -16.13 -13.15 -2.78
CA LYS A 8 -16.27 -13.06 -4.24
C LYS A 8 -16.57 -14.42 -4.89
N ARG A 9 -16.69 -15.50 -4.12
CA ARG A 9 -16.93 -16.88 -4.61
C ARG A 9 -15.90 -17.34 -5.64
N VAL A 10 -14.66 -16.91 -5.49
CA VAL A 10 -13.56 -17.32 -6.36
C VAL A 10 -12.92 -18.57 -5.77
N ASN A 11 -12.89 -19.65 -6.56
CA ASN A 11 -12.17 -20.87 -6.20
C ASN A 11 -10.73 -20.74 -6.72
N ALA A 12 -9.77 -20.58 -5.82
CA ALA A 12 -8.37 -20.47 -6.15
C ALA A 12 -7.52 -21.25 -5.12
N GLU A 13 -6.48 -21.93 -5.60
CA GLU A 13 -5.44 -22.47 -4.75
C GLU A 13 -4.55 -21.33 -4.22
N VAL A 14 -4.30 -21.31 -2.91
CA VAL A 14 -3.49 -20.27 -2.27
C VAL A 14 -2.14 -20.84 -1.88
N ILE A 15 -1.11 -20.48 -2.64
CA ILE A 15 0.29 -20.78 -2.35
C ILE A 15 0.84 -19.70 -1.42
N ARG A 16 1.42 -20.07 -0.29
CA ARG A 16 2.04 -19.12 0.64
C ARG A 16 3.53 -19.05 0.41
N VAL A 17 4.03 -17.86 0.18
CA VAL A 17 5.46 -17.57 0.00
C VAL A 17 5.98 -16.71 1.15
N ARG A 18 7.26 -16.75 1.44
CA ARG A 18 7.90 -15.95 2.48
C ARG A 18 8.50 -14.67 1.91
N GLU A 19 9.05 -14.77 0.70
CA GLU A 19 9.79 -13.69 0.06
C GLU A 19 9.10 -13.24 -1.24
N THR A 20 9.12 -11.94 -1.49
CA THR A 20 8.57 -11.35 -2.72
C THR A 20 9.21 -11.94 -3.98
N ALA A 21 10.51 -12.20 -3.96
CA ALA A 21 11.23 -12.77 -5.09
C ALA A 21 10.73 -14.19 -5.47
N GLU A 22 10.33 -14.98 -4.48
CA GLU A 22 9.73 -16.30 -4.70
C GLU A 22 8.38 -16.16 -5.42
N ALA A 23 7.53 -15.19 -5.01
CA ALA A 23 6.26 -14.93 -5.67
C ALA A 23 6.45 -14.52 -7.14
N ILE A 24 7.40 -13.64 -7.43
CA ILE A 24 7.69 -13.23 -8.80
C ILE A 24 8.22 -14.40 -9.63
N ALA A 25 9.07 -15.25 -9.07
CA ALA A 25 9.55 -16.44 -9.78
C ALA A 25 8.42 -17.41 -10.15
N LEU A 26 7.39 -17.56 -9.28
CA LEU A 26 6.22 -18.37 -9.59
C LEU A 26 5.37 -17.76 -10.70
N LEU A 27 5.19 -16.44 -10.72
CA LEU A 27 4.51 -15.73 -11.81
C LEU A 27 5.29 -15.86 -13.13
N ASP A 28 6.58 -15.61 -13.11
CA ASP A 28 7.45 -15.70 -14.31
C ASP A 28 7.52 -17.12 -14.88
N ALA A 29 7.32 -18.14 -14.04
CA ALA A 29 7.26 -19.55 -14.43
C ALA A 29 5.86 -20.00 -14.88
N GLY A 30 4.83 -19.16 -14.76
CA GLY A 30 3.44 -19.54 -14.99
C GLY A 30 2.88 -20.56 -14.00
N SER A 31 3.53 -20.68 -12.83
CA SER A 31 3.10 -21.58 -11.74
C SER A 31 2.13 -20.90 -10.77
N ALA A 32 1.92 -19.61 -10.91
CA ALA A 32 0.89 -18.84 -10.26
C ALA A 32 0.34 -17.79 -11.24
N ASP A 33 -0.96 -17.52 -11.13
CA ASP A 33 -1.66 -16.56 -12.01
C ASP A 33 -1.67 -15.15 -11.42
N ALA A 34 -1.57 -15.01 -10.09
CA ALA A 34 -1.62 -13.74 -9.40
C ALA A 34 -0.85 -13.76 -8.08
N PHE A 35 -0.34 -12.60 -7.70
CA PHE A 35 0.30 -12.37 -6.39
C PHE A 35 -0.45 -11.26 -5.65
N ALA A 36 -0.84 -11.53 -4.40
CA ALA A 36 -1.51 -10.57 -3.54
C ALA A 36 -0.59 -10.12 -2.41
N SER A 37 -0.35 -8.83 -2.33
CA SER A 37 0.46 -8.19 -1.29
C SER A 37 0.06 -6.72 -1.14
N ASP A 38 0.79 -5.97 -0.34
CA ASP A 38 0.73 -4.51 -0.25
C ASP A 38 1.02 -3.88 -1.62
N LYS A 39 0.20 -2.91 -2.05
CA LYS A 39 0.30 -2.29 -3.39
C LYS A 39 1.69 -1.72 -3.67
N LEU A 40 2.32 -1.10 -2.70
CA LEU A 40 3.68 -0.56 -2.86
C LEU A 40 4.72 -1.67 -3.07
N LYS A 41 4.56 -2.78 -2.35
CA LYS A 41 5.42 -3.96 -2.55
C LYS A 41 5.19 -4.58 -3.93
N LEU A 42 3.94 -4.63 -4.40
CA LEU A 42 3.62 -5.17 -5.73
C LEU A 42 4.28 -4.36 -6.85
N VAL A 43 4.27 -3.03 -6.76
CA VAL A 43 4.93 -2.18 -7.74
C VAL A 43 6.44 -2.41 -7.75
N GLY A 44 7.08 -2.42 -6.57
CA GLY A 44 8.51 -2.75 -6.46
C GLY A 44 8.83 -4.17 -6.95
N ALA A 45 7.93 -5.12 -6.68
CA ALA A 45 8.06 -6.51 -7.09
C ALA A 45 8.00 -6.68 -8.62
N ALA A 46 7.10 -5.96 -9.29
CA ALA A 46 6.98 -6.02 -10.75
C ALA A 46 8.30 -5.67 -11.47
N LEU A 47 9.12 -4.80 -10.87
CA LEU A 47 10.45 -4.46 -11.40
C LEU A 47 11.48 -5.59 -11.29
N LEU A 48 11.20 -6.62 -10.47
CA LEU A 48 12.05 -7.80 -10.30
C LEU A 48 11.72 -8.91 -11.31
N SER A 49 10.58 -8.81 -12.00
CA SER A 49 10.18 -9.76 -13.03
C SER A 49 11.13 -9.71 -14.24
N LYS A 50 11.30 -10.84 -14.90
CA LYS A 50 12.03 -10.94 -16.19
C LYS A 50 11.36 -10.14 -17.29
N ASP A 51 10.04 -10.05 -17.26
CA ASP A 51 9.24 -9.19 -18.14
C ASP A 51 8.22 -8.38 -17.33
N ALA A 52 8.65 -7.22 -16.85
CA ALA A 52 7.78 -6.31 -16.10
C ALA A 52 6.54 -5.84 -16.88
N LYS A 53 6.56 -5.93 -18.23
CA LYS A 53 5.41 -5.56 -19.08
C LYS A 53 4.34 -6.66 -19.14
N ALA A 54 4.69 -7.88 -18.77
CA ALA A 54 3.74 -8.99 -18.67
C ALA A 54 2.92 -8.94 -17.36
N LEU A 55 3.32 -8.10 -16.40
CA LEU A 55 2.66 -7.96 -15.12
C LEU A 55 1.87 -6.64 -15.04
N ALA A 56 0.70 -6.69 -14.44
CA ALA A 56 -0.12 -5.51 -14.14
C ALA A 56 -0.47 -5.47 -12.66
N VAL A 57 -0.30 -4.32 -12.03
CA VAL A 57 -0.82 -4.07 -10.68
C VAL A 57 -2.24 -3.54 -10.82
N LEU A 58 -3.22 -4.29 -10.29
CA LEU A 58 -4.63 -3.95 -10.42
C LEU A 58 -4.99 -2.75 -9.54
N GLU A 59 -5.93 -1.94 -10.02
CA GLU A 59 -6.46 -0.78 -9.28
C GLU A 59 -7.29 -1.19 -8.07
N GLU A 60 -7.94 -2.35 -8.13
CA GLU A 60 -8.83 -2.85 -7.08
C GLU A 60 -8.04 -3.26 -5.83
N ASN A 61 -8.42 -2.70 -4.69
CA ASN A 61 -7.85 -3.06 -3.40
C ASN A 61 -8.71 -4.13 -2.71
N LEU A 62 -8.07 -5.16 -2.17
CA LEU A 62 -8.73 -6.22 -1.40
C LEU A 62 -9.00 -5.79 0.05
N SER A 63 -8.19 -4.88 0.58
CA SER A 63 -8.29 -4.31 1.93
C SER A 63 -7.65 -2.93 1.96
N LEU A 64 -7.99 -2.14 2.96
CA LEU A 64 -7.32 -0.88 3.30
C LEU A 64 -6.61 -1.08 4.64
N GLU A 65 -5.30 -0.92 4.65
CA GLU A 65 -4.48 -1.08 5.85
C GLU A 65 -3.71 0.23 6.09
N PRO A 66 -4.16 1.05 7.07
CA PRO A 66 -3.47 2.31 7.37
C PRO A 66 -2.13 2.04 8.05
N TYR A 67 -1.11 2.77 7.64
CA TYR A 67 0.16 2.83 8.36
C TYR A 67 0.04 3.76 9.57
N ALA A 68 0.75 3.44 10.65
CA ALA A 68 0.79 4.26 11.85
C ALA A 68 2.19 4.26 12.47
N PHE A 69 2.51 5.33 13.17
CA PHE A 69 3.70 5.39 14.01
C PHE A 69 3.43 4.74 15.37
N ALA A 70 4.35 3.91 15.83
CA ALA A 70 4.34 3.43 17.20
C ALA A 70 5.05 4.46 18.09
N VAL A 71 4.38 4.89 19.13
CA VAL A 71 4.91 5.83 20.13
C VAL A 71 4.89 5.19 21.53
N PRO A 72 5.69 5.66 22.48
CA PRO A 72 5.68 5.14 23.84
C PRO A 72 4.30 5.20 24.47
N ARG A 73 3.93 4.12 25.17
CA ARG A 73 2.66 4.06 25.90
C ARG A 73 2.65 5.08 27.05
N ASN A 74 1.53 5.75 27.26
CA ASN A 74 1.31 6.74 28.29
C ASN A 74 2.08 8.07 28.10
N ASP A 75 2.72 8.31 26.98
CA ASP A 75 3.27 9.60 26.62
C ASP A 75 2.27 10.36 25.72
N THR A 76 1.22 10.89 26.33
CA THR A 76 0.20 11.64 25.63
C THR A 76 0.73 12.93 25.00
N ALA A 77 1.68 13.61 25.68
CA ALA A 77 2.26 14.84 25.16
C ALA A 77 3.01 14.58 23.85
N PHE A 78 3.86 13.57 23.82
CA PHE A 78 4.59 13.19 22.60
C PHE A 78 3.64 12.73 21.49
N ARG A 79 2.61 11.94 21.81
CA ARG A 79 1.61 11.52 20.83
C ARG A 79 0.91 12.71 20.17
N VAL A 80 0.50 13.70 20.97
CA VAL A 80 -0.16 14.92 20.46
C VAL A 80 0.78 15.71 19.55
N GLU A 81 2.05 15.86 19.92
CA GLU A 81 3.02 16.55 19.06
C GLU A 81 3.26 15.83 17.73
N VAL A 82 3.34 14.48 17.75
CA VAL A 82 3.45 13.68 16.53
C VAL A 82 2.21 13.88 15.65
N ASN A 83 0.99 13.83 16.21
CA ASN A 83 -0.23 14.02 15.47
C ASN A 83 -0.34 15.44 14.89
N ARG A 84 0.07 16.48 15.63
CA ARG A 84 0.12 17.85 15.12
C ARG A 84 1.10 18.02 13.96
N ALA A 85 2.30 17.44 14.09
CA ALA A 85 3.28 17.48 13.01
C ALA A 85 2.74 16.78 11.74
N LEU A 86 2.09 15.62 11.88
CA LEU A 86 1.46 14.93 10.76
C LEU A 86 0.32 15.75 10.16
N ALA A 87 -0.55 16.35 10.98
CA ALA A 87 -1.65 17.19 10.51
C ALA A 87 -1.13 18.41 9.70
N GLN A 88 -0.03 19.01 10.13
CA GLN A 88 0.63 20.11 9.39
C GLN A 88 1.13 19.65 8.02
N VAL A 89 1.76 18.46 7.94
CA VAL A 89 2.20 17.88 6.67
C VAL A 89 1.00 17.60 5.75
N TYR A 90 -0.08 17.02 6.28
CA TYR A 90 -1.29 16.73 5.50
C TYR A 90 -2.02 17.97 5.02
N ALA A 91 -2.02 19.05 5.80
CA ALA A 91 -2.61 20.33 5.42
C ALA A 91 -1.73 21.17 4.48
N GLY A 92 -0.42 20.89 4.47
CA GLY A 92 0.58 21.71 3.77
C GLY A 92 0.79 21.31 2.30
N SER A 93 1.47 22.20 1.58
CA SER A 93 1.91 21.94 0.19
C SER A 93 3.00 20.87 0.09
N GLU A 94 3.66 20.56 1.19
CA GLU A 94 4.74 19.56 1.25
C GLU A 94 4.26 18.15 0.94
N LEU A 95 3.01 17.84 1.28
CA LEU A 95 2.42 16.53 1.02
C LEU A 95 2.50 16.15 -0.46
N GLN A 96 2.17 17.08 -1.35
CA GLN A 96 2.22 16.84 -2.80
C GLN A 96 3.67 16.57 -3.27
N ALA A 97 4.64 17.30 -2.73
CA ALA A 97 6.04 17.11 -3.06
C ALA A 97 6.56 15.74 -2.56
N ILE A 98 6.21 15.36 -1.34
CA ILE A 98 6.52 14.05 -0.76
C ILE A 98 5.89 12.93 -1.61
N PHE A 99 4.59 13.05 -1.92
CA PHE A 99 3.90 12.05 -2.74
C PHE A 99 4.55 11.90 -4.12
N THR A 100 4.79 13.00 -4.81
CA THR A 100 5.40 12.99 -6.15
C THR A 100 6.80 12.38 -6.13
N ARG A 101 7.59 12.70 -5.11
CA ARG A 101 8.96 12.17 -4.97
C ARG A 101 8.97 10.64 -4.79
N TRP A 102 8.07 10.09 -3.98
CA TRP A 102 8.13 8.69 -3.58
C TRP A 102 7.17 7.79 -4.37
N PHE A 103 6.07 8.35 -4.84
CA PHE A 103 4.97 7.60 -5.44
C PHE A 103 4.55 8.14 -6.81
N GLY A 104 5.17 9.21 -7.31
CA GLY A 104 4.78 9.84 -8.56
C GLY A 104 4.82 8.92 -9.78
N SER A 105 5.70 7.91 -9.77
CA SER A 105 5.76 6.88 -10.82
C SER A 105 4.52 5.96 -10.86
N LEU A 106 3.71 5.95 -9.78
CA LEU A 106 2.49 5.14 -9.66
C LEU A 106 1.23 5.90 -10.14
N GLY A 107 1.40 7.13 -10.61
CA GLY A 107 0.31 8.00 -10.96
C GLY A 107 -0.15 8.92 -9.83
N PRO A 108 -1.26 9.66 -10.01
CA PRO A 108 -1.79 10.57 -9.00
C PRO A 108 -2.39 9.80 -7.80
N PRO A 109 -2.47 10.45 -6.62
CA PRO A 109 -3.14 9.85 -5.47
C PRO A 109 -4.62 9.60 -5.78
N SER A 110 -5.14 8.45 -5.31
CA SER A 110 -6.55 8.12 -5.47
C SER A 110 -7.44 9.07 -4.66
N GLY A 111 -8.73 9.22 -5.07
CA GLY A 111 -9.69 10.04 -4.32
C GLY A 111 -9.87 9.59 -2.87
N LEU A 112 -9.80 8.29 -2.59
CA LEU A 112 -9.82 7.75 -1.23
C LEU A 112 -8.61 8.23 -0.43
N LEU A 113 -7.41 8.19 -1.01
CA LEU A 113 -6.19 8.64 -0.34
C LEU A 113 -6.23 10.15 -0.05
N LEU A 114 -6.71 10.95 -0.99
CA LEU A 114 -6.90 12.39 -0.79
C LEU A 114 -7.90 12.67 0.34
N SER A 115 -9.00 11.92 0.42
CA SER A 115 -9.98 12.04 1.51
C SER A 115 -9.37 11.69 2.87
N LEU A 116 -8.54 10.64 2.93
CA LEU A 116 -7.82 10.27 4.15
C LEU A 116 -6.82 11.35 4.57
N TYR A 117 -6.11 11.97 3.64
CA TYR A 117 -5.22 13.09 3.93
C TYR A 117 -5.98 14.28 4.50
N ALA A 118 -7.13 14.64 3.89
CA ALA A 118 -7.96 15.74 4.38
C ALA A 118 -8.51 15.48 5.80
N LEU A 119 -8.91 14.24 6.10
CA LEU A 119 -9.37 13.87 7.45
C LEU A 119 -8.23 13.95 8.49
N ASN A 120 -7.02 13.51 8.13
CA ASN A 120 -5.87 13.55 9.02
C ASN A 120 -5.19 14.94 9.12
N ALA A 121 -5.60 15.90 8.28
CA ALA A 121 -5.18 17.29 8.38
C ALA A 121 -5.91 18.06 9.50
N LEU A 122 -6.98 17.47 10.07
CA LEU A 122 -7.71 18.07 11.18
C LEU A 122 -6.87 17.93 12.46
N PRO A 123 -6.59 19.01 13.20
CA PRO A 123 -5.86 18.93 14.46
C PRO A 123 -6.71 18.24 15.54
N GLU A 124 -6.03 17.48 16.42
CA GLU A 124 -6.65 16.99 17.66
C GLU A 124 -6.84 18.12 18.67
#